data_45d1417dd3f0a627d77b0357ac2cfc86
#
_entry.id   45d1417dd3f0a627d77b0357ac2cfc86
#
_cell.length_a   1.000
_cell.length_b   1.000
_cell.length_c   1.000
_cell.angle_alpha   90.00
_cell.angle_beta   90.00
_cell.angle_gamma   90.00
#
_symmetry.space_group_name_H-M   'P 1'
#
loop_
_entity.id
_entity.type
_entity.pdbx_description
1 polymer ?
#
loop_
_entity_poly.entity_id
_entity_poly.type
_entity_poly.pdbx_seq_one_letter_code
_entity_poly.pdbx_strand_id
1 'polypeptide(L)'
;PTPAAALPAQAAPMPQAMASASSAATYVAPPGRQAPPSSSSAGSGAFPTSRHTLKSFRVTSSGTIGRAPDNTLVLDDPLISKHHARIDVSPNGMVVTDLGSTNGLYVAGQRVSQVQVTQPVLIGLGSTFIALSPDGLCEVQVAGGAGGELVGKDLTFRVNNGSMTLLDGISFSLPGNELLAVVGPSGAGKSTLLKALTGEQKAQEGQVLFNGLDVYEHYPVMRNKIGVVPQSDVIHSALTVRKTLEYAAELRFAKD
;
A
#
# COMPACT_ATOMS: atom_id res chain seq x y z
N PRO A 1 -11.43 -23.83 72.72
CA PRO A 1 -12.15 -23.16 71.68
C PRO A 1 -11.52 -23.48 70.34
N THR A 2 -12.21 -24.28 69.59
CA THR A 2 -11.83 -24.80 68.28
C THR A 2 -12.23 -23.76 67.22
N PRO A 3 -11.41 -23.41 66.21
CA PRO A 3 -11.87 -22.56 65.14
C PRO A 3 -12.71 -23.33 64.13
N ALA A 4 -13.83 -22.72 63.74
CA ALA A 4 -14.78 -23.24 62.79
C ALA A 4 -14.15 -23.34 61.36
N ALA A 5 -14.41 -24.49 60.72
CA ALA A 5 -14.03 -24.76 59.32
C ALA A 5 -14.86 -23.91 58.35
N ALA A 6 -14.18 -23.15 57.47
CA ALA A 6 -14.84 -22.43 56.39
C ALA A 6 -15.27 -23.39 55.28
N LEU A 7 -16.52 -23.29 54.86
CA LEU A 7 -17.10 -23.99 53.71
C LEU A 7 -16.48 -23.44 52.39
N PRO A 8 -16.26 -24.29 51.39
CA PRO A 8 -15.80 -23.85 50.09
C PRO A 8 -16.90 -23.09 49.34
N ALA A 9 -16.58 -21.92 48.80
CA ALA A 9 -17.44 -21.14 47.95
C ALA A 9 -17.74 -21.91 46.65
N GLN A 10 -19.02 -22.12 46.36
CA GLN A 10 -19.47 -22.62 45.08
C GLN A 10 -19.16 -21.61 43.97
N ALA A 11 -18.41 -22.05 42.97
CA ALA A 11 -18.17 -21.31 41.77
C ALA A 11 -19.48 -21.10 40.98
N ALA A 12 -19.83 -19.88 40.70
CA ALA A 12 -20.92 -19.53 39.82
C ALA A 12 -20.68 -20.06 38.41
N PRO A 13 -21.71 -20.54 37.68
CA PRO A 13 -21.54 -21.01 36.33
C PRO A 13 -21.19 -19.83 35.39
N MET A 14 -20.13 -19.98 34.63
CA MET A 14 -19.77 -19.07 33.57
C MET A 14 -20.89 -19.02 32.50
N PRO A 15 -21.25 -17.85 31.98
CA PRO A 15 -22.22 -17.79 30.88
C PRO A 15 -21.63 -18.48 29.65
N GLN A 16 -22.40 -19.40 29.10
CA GLN A 16 -22.12 -20.08 27.84
C GLN A 16 -21.93 -19.02 26.74
N ALA A 17 -20.81 -19.14 26.02
CA ALA A 17 -20.52 -18.34 24.84
C ALA A 17 -21.68 -18.52 23.84
N MET A 18 -22.42 -17.45 23.61
CA MET A 18 -23.39 -17.39 22.52
C MET A 18 -22.64 -17.56 21.21
N ALA A 19 -23.13 -18.50 20.41
CA ALA A 19 -22.64 -18.77 19.06
C ALA A 19 -22.50 -17.45 18.26
N SER A 20 -21.35 -17.27 17.66
CA SER A 20 -21.01 -16.16 16.79
C SER A 20 -21.99 -16.10 15.61
N ALA A 21 -22.89 -15.15 15.65
CA ALA A 21 -23.56 -14.72 14.43
C ALA A 21 -22.48 -14.03 13.58
N SER A 22 -22.13 -14.64 12.45
CA SER A 22 -21.36 -14.04 11.38
C SER A 22 -22.12 -12.81 10.89
N SER A 23 -21.79 -11.62 11.39
CA SER A 23 -22.28 -10.37 10.82
C SER A 23 -21.41 -10.03 9.62
N ALA A 24 -21.79 -10.51 8.44
CA ALA A 24 -21.27 -10.04 7.19
C ALA A 24 -21.45 -8.51 7.15
N ALA A 25 -20.35 -7.78 7.01
CA ALA A 25 -20.40 -6.35 6.76
C ALA A 25 -21.06 -6.13 5.40
N THR A 26 -22.29 -5.62 5.40
CA THR A 26 -23.01 -5.33 4.17
C THR A 26 -22.61 -3.93 3.74
N TYR A 27 -21.97 -3.82 2.58
CA TYR A 27 -21.78 -2.54 1.89
C TYR A 27 -23.11 -2.13 1.27
N VAL A 28 -23.66 -1.00 1.69
CA VAL A 28 -24.82 -0.37 1.05
C VAL A 28 -24.28 0.73 0.14
N ALA A 29 -24.28 0.48 -1.15
CA ALA A 29 -23.97 1.50 -2.15
C ALA A 29 -25.08 2.57 -2.19
N PRO A 30 -24.73 3.85 -2.38
CA PRO A 30 -25.73 4.90 -2.60
C PRO A 30 -26.53 4.60 -3.87
N PRO A 31 -27.83 4.94 -3.92
CA PRO A 31 -28.71 4.67 -5.05
C PRO A 31 -28.22 5.42 -6.29
N GLY A 32 -27.85 4.69 -7.36
CA GLY A 32 -27.51 5.26 -8.66
C GLY A 32 -26.23 4.75 -9.33
N ARG A 33 -25.42 3.90 -8.70
CA ARG A 33 -24.27 3.27 -9.37
C ARG A 33 -24.44 1.75 -9.42
N GLN A 34 -24.48 1.21 -10.62
CA GLN A 34 -24.41 -0.23 -10.87
C GLN A 34 -22.99 -0.73 -10.58
N ALA A 35 -22.89 -1.88 -9.91
CA ALA A 35 -21.61 -2.58 -9.71
C ALA A 35 -20.98 -2.90 -11.08
N PRO A 36 -19.65 -2.80 -11.20
CA PRO A 36 -18.99 -3.19 -12.45
C PRO A 36 -19.12 -4.70 -12.66
N PRO A 37 -19.27 -5.16 -13.92
CA PRO A 37 -19.42 -6.59 -14.23
C PRO A 37 -18.13 -7.34 -13.86
N SER A 38 -18.28 -8.49 -13.20
CA SER A 38 -17.22 -9.44 -12.94
C SER A 38 -16.70 -10.02 -14.26
N SER A 39 -15.52 -9.61 -14.71
CA SER A 39 -14.82 -10.26 -15.79
C SER A 39 -13.65 -11.09 -15.27
N SER A 40 -13.84 -12.41 -15.26
CA SER A 40 -12.78 -13.39 -15.17
C SER A 40 -12.03 -13.44 -16.49
N SER A 41 -10.75 -13.03 -16.52
CA SER A 41 -9.79 -13.54 -17.50
C SER A 41 -8.38 -13.39 -16.96
N ALA A 42 -7.79 -14.51 -16.55
CA ALA A 42 -6.35 -14.66 -16.43
C ALA A 42 -5.74 -14.59 -17.85
N GLY A 43 -4.79 -13.69 -18.07
CA GLY A 43 -4.10 -13.62 -19.33
C GLY A 43 -3.07 -12.51 -19.39
N SER A 44 -1.80 -12.91 -19.48
CA SER A 44 -0.65 -12.20 -20.04
C SER A 44 -0.37 -10.77 -19.54
N GLY A 45 0.82 -10.54 -19.09
CA GLY A 45 1.54 -9.33 -18.66
C GLY A 45 1.24 -7.96 -19.28
N ALA A 46 -0.03 -7.63 -19.52
CA ALA A 46 -0.46 -6.29 -19.90
C ALA A 46 -0.69 -5.47 -18.63
N PHE A 47 -0.08 -4.29 -18.56
CA PHE A 47 -0.32 -3.33 -17.50
C PHE A 47 -1.81 -2.99 -17.39
N PRO A 48 -2.42 -2.96 -16.18
CA PRO A 48 -3.83 -2.60 -16.03
C PRO A 48 -4.08 -1.18 -16.53
N THR A 49 -5.09 -1.03 -17.39
CA THR A 49 -5.41 0.17 -18.18
C THR A 49 -6.02 1.35 -17.43
N SER A 50 -6.10 1.30 -16.11
CA SER A 50 -6.71 2.37 -15.28
C SER A 50 -5.69 3.27 -14.58
N ARG A 51 -4.46 3.35 -15.06
CA ARG A 51 -3.41 4.20 -14.46
C ARG A 51 -3.46 5.59 -15.05
N HIS A 52 -3.48 6.61 -14.21
CA HIS A 52 -3.29 7.97 -14.67
C HIS A 52 -1.82 8.16 -15.09
N THR A 53 -1.56 8.02 -16.39
CA THR A 53 -0.26 8.37 -16.96
C THR A 53 -0.16 9.88 -17.01
N LEU A 54 0.78 10.47 -16.24
CA LEU A 54 1.04 11.91 -16.27
C LEU A 54 1.79 12.34 -17.52
N LYS A 55 2.67 11.48 -17.99
CA LYS A 55 3.58 11.78 -19.09
C LYS A 55 3.98 10.49 -19.79
N SER A 56 3.90 10.49 -21.11
CA SER A 56 4.39 9.39 -21.96
C SER A 56 5.34 9.97 -23.01
N PHE A 57 6.51 9.36 -23.17
CA PHE A 57 7.52 9.76 -24.14
C PHE A 57 8.46 8.60 -24.46
N ARG A 58 9.28 8.76 -25.51
CA ARG A 58 10.30 7.76 -25.83
C ARG A 58 11.66 8.21 -25.32
N VAL A 59 12.34 7.31 -24.63
CA VAL A 59 13.74 7.46 -24.23
C VAL A 59 14.61 7.03 -25.39
N THR A 60 15.26 7.98 -26.04
CA THR A 60 16.11 7.75 -27.22
C THR A 60 17.60 7.93 -26.91
N SER A 61 17.95 8.50 -25.76
CA SER A 61 19.31 8.77 -25.31
C SER A 61 19.45 8.55 -23.82
N SER A 62 20.67 8.29 -23.38
CA SER A 62 20.98 8.21 -21.95
C SER A 62 20.67 9.53 -21.24
N GLY A 63 20.22 9.45 -19.99
CA GLY A 63 19.84 10.61 -19.22
C GLY A 63 19.70 10.31 -17.73
N THR A 64 19.34 11.33 -16.95
CA THR A 64 19.15 11.26 -15.51
C THR A 64 17.69 11.48 -15.12
N ILE A 65 17.30 10.87 -14.01
CA ILE A 65 15.98 11.01 -13.39
C ILE A 65 16.17 11.56 -11.99
N GLY A 66 15.41 12.58 -11.65
CA GLY A 66 15.47 13.14 -10.31
C GLY A 66 14.58 14.37 -10.15
N ARG A 67 14.60 14.94 -8.95
CA ARG A 67 13.81 16.12 -8.61
C ARG A 67 14.46 17.44 -9.07
N ALA A 68 15.78 17.47 -9.21
CA ALA A 68 16.49 18.67 -9.64
C ALA A 68 16.19 19.00 -11.11
N PRO A 69 16.14 20.31 -11.47
CA PRO A 69 15.74 20.76 -12.81
C PRO A 69 16.74 20.43 -13.92
N ASP A 70 17.96 20.05 -13.58
CA ASP A 70 19.02 19.65 -14.51
C ASP A 70 18.94 18.17 -14.95
N ASN A 71 17.98 17.40 -14.42
CA ASN A 71 17.74 16.05 -14.90
C ASN A 71 17.04 16.02 -16.25
N THR A 72 17.32 14.97 -17.02
CA THR A 72 16.60 14.71 -18.28
C THR A 72 15.12 14.46 -18.07
N LEU A 73 14.79 13.70 -16.99
CA LEU A 73 13.42 13.49 -16.52
C LEU A 73 13.30 14.10 -15.12
N VAL A 74 12.65 15.25 -15.05
CA VAL A 74 12.34 15.92 -13.78
C VAL A 74 11.02 15.39 -13.25
N LEU A 75 11.04 14.89 -12.01
CA LEU A 75 9.89 14.39 -11.27
C LEU A 75 9.70 15.21 -9.99
N ASP A 76 8.61 15.96 -9.93
CA ASP A 76 8.26 16.77 -8.76
C ASP A 76 7.63 15.91 -7.65
N ASP A 77 8.49 15.15 -6.98
CA ASP A 77 8.13 14.28 -5.86
C ASP A 77 9.18 14.45 -4.75
N PRO A 78 8.79 14.93 -3.54
CA PRO A 78 9.73 15.18 -2.43
C PRO A 78 10.41 13.91 -1.92
N LEU A 79 9.94 12.72 -2.31
CA LEU A 79 10.55 11.43 -1.98
C LEU A 79 11.61 11.01 -3.00
N ILE A 80 11.75 11.75 -4.12
CA ILE A 80 12.76 11.51 -5.13
C ILE A 80 13.97 12.40 -4.85
N SER A 81 15.16 11.82 -4.82
CA SER A 81 16.43 12.55 -4.68
C SER A 81 16.67 13.51 -5.84
N LYS A 82 17.48 14.57 -5.66
CA LYS A 82 17.83 15.52 -6.71
C LYS A 82 18.32 14.81 -7.97
N HIS A 83 19.24 13.87 -7.81
CA HIS A 83 19.69 12.92 -8.82
C HIS A 83 19.43 11.52 -8.30
N HIS A 84 18.36 10.89 -8.77
CA HIS A 84 17.86 9.63 -8.18
C HIS A 84 18.37 8.41 -8.94
N ALA A 85 18.23 8.43 -10.25
CA ALA A 85 18.61 7.33 -11.12
C ALA A 85 19.14 7.83 -12.46
N ARG A 86 19.82 6.94 -13.18
CA ARG A 86 20.32 7.14 -14.53
C ARG A 86 19.75 6.08 -15.45
N ILE A 87 19.36 6.49 -16.65
CA ILE A 87 19.03 5.58 -17.75
C ILE A 87 20.18 5.62 -18.74
N ASP A 88 20.79 4.48 -18.99
CA ASP A 88 21.80 4.30 -20.04
C ASP A 88 21.16 3.53 -21.20
N VAL A 89 21.17 4.14 -22.38
CA VAL A 89 20.65 3.56 -23.63
C VAL A 89 21.83 3.11 -24.47
N SER A 90 21.80 1.84 -24.88
CA SER A 90 22.83 1.23 -25.73
C SER A 90 22.19 0.36 -26.82
N PRO A 91 22.94 -0.06 -27.84
CA PRO A 91 22.44 -1.01 -28.84
C PRO A 91 21.93 -2.34 -28.25
N ASN A 92 22.40 -2.69 -27.06
CA ASN A 92 22.03 -3.91 -26.35
C ASN A 92 20.82 -3.74 -25.40
N GLY A 93 20.14 -2.59 -25.44
CA GLY A 93 19.00 -2.26 -24.61
C GLY A 93 19.24 -1.12 -23.62
N MET A 94 18.33 -0.98 -22.68
CA MET A 94 18.38 0.06 -21.66
C MET A 94 18.71 -0.54 -20.30
N VAL A 95 19.45 0.26 -19.51
CA VAL A 95 19.78 -0.06 -18.12
C VAL A 95 19.42 1.12 -17.26
N VAL A 96 18.71 0.87 -16.15
CA VAL A 96 18.44 1.91 -15.15
C VAL A 96 19.26 1.61 -13.91
N THR A 97 20.02 2.61 -13.45
CA THR A 97 20.93 2.49 -12.29
C THR A 97 20.53 3.51 -11.22
N ASP A 98 20.44 3.07 -9.97
CA ASP A 98 20.27 3.93 -8.80
C ASP A 98 21.58 4.71 -8.52
N LEU A 99 21.49 6.02 -8.37
CA LEU A 99 22.64 6.88 -8.09
C LEU A 99 22.90 7.06 -6.58
N GLY A 100 22.54 6.08 -5.76
CA GLY A 100 22.65 6.16 -4.31
C GLY A 100 21.51 6.98 -3.68
N SER A 101 20.33 6.86 -4.26
CA SER A 101 19.17 7.62 -3.82
C SER A 101 18.73 7.27 -2.39
N THR A 102 18.14 8.23 -1.68
CA THR A 102 17.68 8.07 -0.30
C THR A 102 16.63 6.97 -0.19
N ASN A 103 15.62 7.01 -1.03
CA ASN A 103 14.49 6.07 -0.98
C ASN A 103 14.67 4.84 -1.88
N GLY A 104 15.64 4.81 -2.77
CA GLY A 104 15.99 3.65 -3.59
C GLY A 104 15.15 3.48 -4.86
N LEU A 105 15.65 2.59 -5.71
CA LEU A 105 15.01 2.10 -6.92
C LEU A 105 14.34 0.75 -6.62
N TYR A 106 13.09 0.56 -7.02
CA TYR A 106 12.34 -0.66 -6.73
C TYR A 106 11.77 -1.31 -8.00
N VAL A 107 11.88 -2.64 -8.08
CA VAL A 107 11.24 -3.48 -9.10
C VAL A 107 10.52 -4.62 -8.40
N ALA A 108 9.24 -4.81 -8.68
CA ALA A 108 8.38 -5.82 -8.03
C ALA A 108 8.52 -5.81 -6.49
N GLY A 109 8.55 -4.60 -5.89
CA GLY A 109 8.67 -4.40 -4.44
C GLY A 109 10.05 -4.64 -3.85
N GLN A 110 11.04 -5.06 -4.62
CA GLN A 110 12.41 -5.28 -4.16
C GLN A 110 13.31 -4.09 -4.51
N ARG A 111 14.15 -3.68 -3.57
CA ARG A 111 15.15 -2.65 -3.82
C ARG A 111 16.29 -3.22 -4.68
N VAL A 112 16.59 -2.52 -5.76
CA VAL A 112 17.65 -2.89 -6.70
C VAL A 112 18.60 -1.72 -6.91
N SER A 113 19.88 -2.01 -7.16
CA SER A 113 20.85 -0.99 -7.56
C SER A 113 20.82 -0.72 -9.06
N GLN A 114 20.35 -1.69 -9.83
CA GLN A 114 20.34 -1.64 -11.29
C GLN A 114 19.29 -2.60 -11.84
N VAL A 115 18.66 -2.23 -12.95
CA VAL A 115 17.75 -3.09 -13.71
C VAL A 115 18.01 -2.98 -15.20
N GLN A 116 18.11 -4.12 -15.88
CA GLN A 116 18.17 -4.18 -17.34
C GLN A 116 16.75 -4.34 -17.89
N VAL A 117 16.38 -3.47 -18.83
CA VAL A 117 15.05 -3.44 -19.44
C VAL A 117 15.04 -4.35 -20.67
N THR A 118 14.81 -5.64 -20.46
CA THR A 118 14.68 -6.67 -21.51
C THR A 118 13.22 -6.99 -21.86
N GLN A 119 12.31 -6.62 -20.98
CA GLN A 119 10.87 -6.73 -21.11
C GLN A 119 10.21 -5.51 -20.46
N PRO A 120 8.93 -5.24 -20.68
CA PRO A 120 8.24 -4.16 -19.98
C PRO A 120 8.39 -4.30 -18.46
N VAL A 121 8.91 -3.27 -17.81
CA VAL A 121 9.20 -3.25 -16.36
C VAL A 121 8.58 -2.03 -15.72
N LEU A 122 8.02 -2.22 -14.51
CA LEU A 122 7.54 -1.13 -13.67
C LEU A 122 8.59 -0.85 -12.59
N ILE A 123 9.09 0.37 -12.57
CA ILE A 123 10.11 0.85 -11.66
C ILE A 123 9.48 1.84 -10.68
N GLY A 124 9.68 1.63 -9.39
CA GLY A 124 9.25 2.54 -8.33
C GLY A 124 10.40 3.44 -7.87
N LEU A 125 10.14 4.77 -7.82
CA LEU A 125 11.07 5.78 -7.31
C LEU A 125 10.28 6.72 -6.38
N GLY A 126 10.65 6.82 -5.12
CA GLY A 126 9.89 7.61 -4.15
C GLY A 126 8.44 7.17 -4.09
N SER A 127 7.52 8.01 -4.57
CA SER A 127 6.10 7.69 -4.70
C SER A 127 5.62 7.61 -6.16
N THR A 128 6.54 7.69 -7.09
CA THR A 128 6.27 7.67 -8.54
C THR A 128 6.63 6.30 -9.12
N PHE A 129 5.85 5.84 -10.07
CA PHE A 129 6.16 4.67 -10.88
C PHE A 129 6.49 5.07 -12.31
N ILE A 130 7.45 4.39 -12.89
CA ILE A 130 7.83 4.54 -14.29
C ILE A 130 7.69 3.18 -14.95
N ALA A 131 6.82 3.07 -15.94
CA ALA A 131 6.76 1.92 -16.83
C ALA A 131 7.73 2.13 -17.99
N LEU A 132 8.69 1.23 -18.14
CA LEU A 132 9.67 1.24 -19.22
C LEU A 132 9.52 0.00 -20.06
N SER A 133 9.52 0.18 -21.39
CA SER A 133 9.50 -0.90 -22.37
C SER A 133 10.83 -0.96 -23.13
N PRO A 134 11.24 -2.15 -23.63
CA PRO A 134 12.51 -2.30 -24.36
C PRO A 134 12.62 -1.43 -25.61
N ASP A 135 11.49 -1.05 -26.23
CA ASP A 135 11.40 -0.15 -27.38
C ASP A 135 11.59 1.34 -27.02
N GLY A 136 11.89 1.64 -25.76
CA GLY A 136 12.11 3.00 -25.26
C GLY A 136 10.85 3.73 -24.80
N LEU A 137 9.66 3.13 -24.86
CA LEU A 137 8.46 3.77 -24.31
C LEU A 137 8.60 3.93 -22.81
N CYS A 138 8.45 5.14 -22.33
CA CYS A 138 8.49 5.54 -20.93
C CYS A 138 7.16 6.19 -20.56
N GLU A 139 6.48 5.64 -19.57
CA GLU A 139 5.25 6.19 -19.01
C GLU A 139 5.44 6.50 -17.53
N VAL A 140 5.33 7.76 -17.19
CA VAL A 140 5.38 8.21 -15.79
C VAL A 140 3.98 8.10 -15.21
N GLN A 141 3.87 7.29 -14.15
CA GLN A 141 2.63 7.04 -13.45
C GLN A 141 2.81 7.48 -12.00
N VAL A 142 1.93 8.33 -11.50
CA VAL A 142 1.91 8.63 -10.08
C VAL A 142 0.93 7.68 -9.40
N ALA A 143 1.38 7.06 -8.33
CA ALA A 143 0.48 6.37 -7.43
C ALA A 143 -0.38 7.43 -6.72
N GLY A 144 -1.55 7.76 -7.28
CA GLY A 144 -2.46 8.77 -6.74
C GLY A 144 -2.39 10.10 -7.50
N GLY A 145 -2.99 10.18 -8.68
CA GLY A 145 -3.58 11.44 -9.18
C GLY A 145 -4.77 11.83 -8.28
N ALA A 146 -5.27 13.07 -8.40
CA ALA A 146 -6.50 13.49 -7.74
C ALA A 146 -7.62 12.48 -8.08
N GLY A 147 -7.95 11.58 -7.15
CA GLY A 147 -8.95 10.53 -7.35
C GLY A 147 -8.42 9.08 -7.37
N GLY A 148 -7.40 8.74 -6.58
CA GLY A 148 -6.94 7.35 -6.46
C GLY A 148 -8.04 6.42 -5.94
N GLU A 149 -8.21 5.23 -6.56
CA GLU A 149 -9.14 4.20 -6.11
C GLU A 149 -8.42 3.17 -5.23
N LEU A 150 -9.00 2.85 -4.07
CA LEU A 150 -8.55 1.75 -3.21
C LEU A 150 -9.56 0.60 -3.30
N VAL A 151 -9.10 -0.57 -3.70
CA VAL A 151 -9.94 -1.76 -3.86
C VAL A 151 -9.43 -2.87 -2.95
N GLY A 152 -10.31 -3.40 -2.10
CA GLY A 152 -10.12 -4.68 -1.41
C GLY A 152 -10.85 -5.78 -2.19
N LYS A 153 -10.19 -6.91 -2.44
CA LYS A 153 -10.78 -8.08 -3.12
C LYS A 153 -10.59 -9.30 -2.25
N ASP A 154 -11.70 -9.92 -1.84
CA ASP A 154 -11.77 -11.22 -1.16
C ASP A 154 -10.79 -11.35 0.02
N LEU A 155 -10.66 -10.26 0.81
CA LEU A 155 -9.73 -10.21 1.92
C LEU A 155 -10.16 -11.17 3.03
N THR A 156 -9.33 -12.17 3.28
CA THR A 156 -9.54 -13.14 4.35
C THR A 156 -8.38 -13.13 5.33
N PHE A 157 -8.69 -13.03 6.60
CA PHE A 157 -7.71 -13.02 7.67
C PHE A 157 -8.12 -13.95 8.81
N ARG A 158 -7.28 -14.96 9.07
CA ARG A 158 -7.48 -15.96 10.12
C ARG A 158 -6.37 -15.90 11.16
N VAL A 159 -6.72 -16.14 12.41
CA VAL A 159 -5.78 -16.21 13.54
C VAL A 159 -5.90 -17.56 14.26
N ASN A 160 -5.03 -17.80 15.23
CA ASN A 160 -5.02 -19.04 16.02
C ASN A 160 -4.98 -20.30 15.15
N ASN A 161 -4.01 -20.37 14.21
CA ASN A 161 -3.87 -21.49 13.27
C ASN A 161 -5.14 -21.77 12.43
N GLY A 162 -5.87 -20.71 12.08
CA GLY A 162 -7.08 -20.82 11.25
C GLY A 162 -8.38 -21.07 12.02
N SER A 163 -8.34 -21.23 13.35
CA SER A 163 -9.52 -21.51 14.15
C SER A 163 -10.47 -20.31 14.32
N MET A 164 -9.98 -19.09 14.06
CA MET A 164 -10.77 -17.87 14.17
C MET A 164 -10.58 -16.98 12.94
N THR A 165 -11.67 -16.70 12.24
CA THR A 165 -11.67 -15.79 11.08
C THR A 165 -12.04 -14.38 11.53
N LEU A 166 -11.18 -13.42 11.26
CA LEU A 166 -11.37 -12.00 11.56
C LEU A 166 -11.89 -11.21 10.36
N LEU A 167 -11.46 -11.58 9.15
CA LEU A 167 -11.99 -11.09 7.89
C LEU A 167 -12.39 -12.31 7.05
N ASP A 168 -13.56 -12.26 6.43
CA ASP A 168 -14.11 -13.36 5.64
C ASP A 168 -14.58 -12.83 4.28
N GLY A 169 -13.72 -12.94 3.26
CA GLY A 169 -14.03 -12.58 1.89
C GLY A 169 -14.43 -11.11 1.69
N ILE A 170 -13.83 -10.17 2.44
CA ILE A 170 -14.23 -8.76 2.39
C ILE A 170 -13.81 -8.14 1.06
N SER A 171 -14.79 -7.63 0.32
CA SER A 171 -14.57 -6.93 -0.95
C SER A 171 -15.26 -5.58 -0.95
N PHE A 172 -14.56 -4.54 -1.44
CA PHE A 172 -15.10 -3.19 -1.62
C PHE A 172 -14.26 -2.39 -2.61
N SER A 173 -14.83 -1.30 -3.12
CA SER A 173 -14.12 -0.27 -3.88
C SER A 173 -14.39 1.09 -3.23
N LEU A 174 -13.31 1.83 -2.97
CA LEU A 174 -13.34 3.20 -2.47
C LEU A 174 -12.75 4.11 -3.55
N PRO A 175 -13.58 4.82 -4.30
CA PRO A 175 -13.13 5.82 -5.25
C PRO A 175 -12.35 6.95 -4.57
N GLY A 176 -11.50 7.63 -5.33
CA GLY A 176 -10.73 8.75 -4.81
C GLY A 176 -11.60 9.90 -4.32
N ASN A 177 -11.10 10.61 -3.32
CA ASN A 177 -11.78 11.72 -2.62
C ASN A 177 -13.08 11.31 -1.90
N GLU A 178 -13.24 10.02 -1.60
CA GLU A 178 -14.35 9.50 -0.81
C GLU A 178 -13.88 9.07 0.59
N LEU A 179 -14.80 9.01 1.54
CA LEU A 179 -14.59 8.56 2.90
C LEU A 179 -15.30 7.22 3.12
N LEU A 180 -14.55 6.21 3.55
CA LEU A 180 -15.10 4.93 3.99
C LEU A 180 -15.15 4.88 5.52
N ALA A 181 -16.36 4.80 6.08
CA ALA A 181 -16.55 4.55 7.50
C ALA A 181 -16.74 3.05 7.77
N VAL A 182 -15.86 2.49 8.60
CA VAL A 182 -15.94 1.07 9.04
C VAL A 182 -16.55 1.02 10.44
N VAL A 183 -17.77 0.52 10.54
CA VAL A 183 -18.57 0.49 11.78
C VAL A 183 -18.79 -0.97 12.21
N GLY A 184 -18.82 -1.22 13.51
CA GLY A 184 -19.09 -2.54 14.07
C GLY A 184 -18.69 -2.66 15.54
N PRO A 185 -19.11 -3.72 16.23
CA PRO A 185 -18.79 -3.94 17.64
C PRO A 185 -17.28 -4.13 17.88
N SER A 186 -16.87 -4.12 19.16
CA SER A 186 -15.49 -4.48 19.52
C SER A 186 -15.19 -5.92 19.09
N GLY A 187 -14.00 -6.16 18.54
CA GLY A 187 -13.61 -7.48 18.04
C GLY A 187 -14.10 -7.84 16.63
N ALA A 188 -14.89 -6.99 15.96
CA ALA A 188 -15.42 -7.25 14.60
C ALA A 188 -14.38 -7.19 13.46
N GLY A 189 -13.08 -7.17 13.75
CA GLY A 189 -12.03 -7.16 12.72
C GLY A 189 -11.69 -5.80 12.11
N LYS A 190 -12.28 -4.68 12.58
CA LYS A 190 -12.04 -3.33 12.00
C LYS A 190 -10.57 -2.94 11.94
N SER A 191 -9.82 -3.12 13.02
CA SER A 191 -8.39 -2.82 13.07
C SER A 191 -7.57 -3.78 12.19
N THR A 192 -8.01 -5.04 12.06
CA THR A 192 -7.40 -6.02 11.18
C THR A 192 -7.60 -5.62 9.72
N LEU A 193 -8.81 -5.16 9.35
CA LEU A 193 -9.08 -4.63 8.03
C LEU A 193 -8.20 -3.43 7.72
N LEU A 194 -8.10 -2.45 8.65
CA LEU A 194 -7.24 -1.28 8.45
C LEU A 194 -5.78 -1.69 8.22
N LYS A 195 -5.24 -2.61 9.02
CA LYS A 195 -3.87 -3.12 8.86
C LYS A 195 -3.67 -3.85 7.52
N ALA A 196 -4.66 -4.61 7.07
CA ALA A 196 -4.63 -5.25 5.77
C ALA A 196 -4.61 -4.19 4.64
N LEU A 197 -5.47 -3.18 4.70
CA LEU A 197 -5.56 -2.12 3.69
C LEU A 197 -4.31 -1.24 3.61
N THR A 198 -3.68 -0.99 4.73
CA THR A 198 -2.45 -0.18 4.80
C THR A 198 -1.19 -0.97 4.47
N GLY A 199 -1.29 -2.30 4.31
CA GLY A 199 -0.15 -3.18 4.07
C GLY A 199 0.71 -3.45 5.31
N GLU A 200 0.29 -2.97 6.49
CA GLU A 200 0.99 -3.25 7.76
C GLU A 200 0.94 -4.75 8.09
N GLN A 201 -0.18 -5.39 7.76
CA GLN A 201 -0.37 -6.82 7.95
C GLN A 201 -1.10 -7.42 6.75
N LYS A 202 -0.37 -8.18 5.92
CA LYS A 202 -0.94 -8.81 4.73
C LYS A 202 -2.05 -9.80 5.08
N ALA A 203 -3.19 -9.73 4.38
CA ALA A 203 -4.23 -10.76 4.44
C ALA A 203 -3.69 -12.09 3.87
N GLN A 204 -4.17 -13.23 4.41
CA GLN A 204 -3.75 -14.54 3.92
C GLN A 204 -4.31 -14.82 2.53
N GLU A 205 -5.52 -14.33 2.24
CA GLU A 205 -6.17 -14.47 0.94
C GLU A 205 -6.67 -13.09 0.48
N GLY A 206 -6.80 -12.92 -0.81
CA GLY A 206 -7.25 -11.68 -1.43
C GLY A 206 -6.15 -10.68 -1.74
N GLN A 207 -6.54 -9.52 -2.22
CA GLN A 207 -5.65 -8.46 -2.70
C GLN A 207 -6.13 -7.09 -2.26
N VAL A 208 -5.18 -6.19 -2.01
CA VAL A 208 -5.45 -4.76 -1.86
C VAL A 208 -4.80 -4.04 -3.03
N LEU A 209 -5.62 -3.34 -3.82
CA LEU A 209 -5.14 -2.61 -4.99
C LEU A 209 -5.32 -1.10 -4.76
N PHE A 210 -4.28 -0.34 -5.00
CA PHE A 210 -4.34 1.11 -5.09
C PHE A 210 -4.03 1.56 -6.52
N ASN A 211 -4.99 2.15 -7.20
CA ASN A 211 -4.92 2.47 -8.63
C ASN A 211 -4.55 1.25 -9.50
N GLY A 212 -5.06 0.08 -9.16
CA GLY A 212 -4.76 -1.16 -9.85
C GLY A 212 -3.40 -1.80 -9.54
N LEU A 213 -2.58 -1.20 -8.65
CA LEU A 213 -1.33 -1.76 -8.18
C LEU A 213 -1.53 -2.50 -6.86
N ASP A 214 -1.00 -3.71 -6.75
CA ASP A 214 -1.04 -4.47 -5.50
C ASP A 214 -0.21 -3.77 -4.42
N VAL A 215 -0.87 -3.41 -3.31
CA VAL A 215 -0.25 -2.70 -2.18
C VAL A 215 0.82 -3.57 -1.53
N TYR A 216 0.63 -4.87 -1.46
CA TYR A 216 1.56 -5.78 -0.82
C TYR A 216 2.82 -6.01 -1.64
N GLU A 217 2.68 -6.15 -2.97
CA GLU A 217 3.81 -6.32 -3.88
C GLU A 217 4.66 -5.05 -3.96
N HIS A 218 4.01 -3.88 -3.86
CA HIS A 218 4.67 -2.59 -4.02
C HIS A 218 4.78 -1.81 -2.69
N TYR A 219 4.66 -2.51 -1.55
CA TYR A 219 4.61 -1.90 -0.22
C TYR A 219 5.75 -0.89 0.08
N PRO A 220 7.02 -1.15 -0.26
CA PRO A 220 8.12 -0.20 0.01
C PRO A 220 7.91 1.18 -0.61
N VAL A 221 7.22 1.25 -1.75
CA VAL A 221 6.88 2.50 -2.43
C VAL A 221 5.54 3.03 -1.91
N MET A 222 4.53 2.16 -1.76
CA MET A 222 3.18 2.53 -1.33
C MET A 222 3.11 3.06 0.10
N ARG A 223 3.89 2.52 1.03
CA ARG A 223 3.92 2.96 2.44
C ARG A 223 4.18 4.46 2.60
N ASN A 224 4.90 5.07 1.67
CA ASN A 224 5.19 6.50 1.69
C ASN A 224 3.96 7.37 1.32
N LYS A 225 2.96 6.76 0.64
CA LYS A 225 1.68 7.38 0.27
C LYS A 225 0.59 7.16 1.31
N ILE A 226 0.75 6.16 2.17
CA ILE A 226 -0.25 5.78 3.16
C ILE A 226 0.06 6.48 4.48
N GLY A 227 -0.84 7.35 4.92
CA GLY A 227 -0.83 7.92 6.25
C GLY A 227 -1.71 7.11 7.18
N VAL A 228 -1.20 6.71 8.34
CA VAL A 228 -1.95 5.98 9.37
C VAL A 228 -1.95 6.79 10.65
N VAL A 229 -3.14 6.99 11.23
CA VAL A 229 -3.29 7.55 12.57
C VAL A 229 -3.71 6.41 13.50
N PRO A 230 -2.81 5.93 14.38
CA PRO A 230 -3.13 4.86 15.32
C PRO A 230 -4.15 5.29 16.36
N GLN A 231 -4.80 4.31 17.00
CA GLN A 231 -5.76 4.55 18.09
C GLN A 231 -5.08 5.06 19.37
N SER A 232 -3.83 4.65 19.61
CA SER A 232 -3.03 5.11 20.77
C SER A 232 -1.99 6.12 20.35
N ASP A 233 -1.65 7.03 21.26
CA ASP A 233 -0.64 8.05 21.03
C ASP A 233 0.73 7.41 20.73
N VAL A 234 1.30 7.74 19.60
CA VAL A 234 2.68 7.40 19.21
C VAL A 234 3.65 8.56 19.42
N ILE A 235 3.20 9.58 20.16
CA ILE A 235 3.99 10.78 20.44
C ILE A 235 5.01 10.45 21.51
N HIS A 236 6.28 10.70 21.22
CA HIS A 236 7.33 10.64 22.22
C HIS A 236 7.21 11.86 23.15
N SER A 237 6.69 11.64 24.36
CA SER A 237 6.43 12.70 25.35
C SER A 237 7.68 13.50 25.76
N ALA A 238 8.87 12.95 25.54
CA ALA A 238 10.15 13.63 25.76
C ALA A 238 10.56 14.61 24.65
N LEU A 239 9.83 14.63 23.53
CA LEU A 239 10.12 15.51 22.41
C LEU A 239 9.16 16.69 22.38
N THR A 240 9.67 17.84 21.95
CA THR A 240 8.79 18.99 21.62
C THR A 240 8.05 18.72 20.33
N VAL A 241 6.90 19.38 20.13
CA VAL A 241 6.11 19.29 18.89
C VAL A 241 6.98 19.55 17.65
N ARG A 242 7.82 20.60 17.72
CA ARG A 242 8.75 20.93 16.62
C ARG A 242 9.69 19.77 16.30
N LYS A 243 10.34 19.17 17.30
CA LYS A 243 11.26 18.05 17.10
C LYS A 243 10.57 16.80 16.58
N THR A 244 9.36 16.52 17.05
CA THR A 244 8.56 15.40 16.53
C THR A 244 8.25 15.58 15.05
N LEU A 245 7.86 16.78 14.62
CA LEU A 245 7.58 17.09 13.22
C LEU A 245 8.85 17.09 12.35
N GLU A 246 9.96 17.64 12.85
CA GLU A 246 11.26 17.62 12.18
C GLU A 246 11.70 16.18 11.91
N TYR A 247 11.68 15.31 12.91
CA TYR A 247 12.06 13.90 12.74
C TYR A 247 11.09 13.12 11.84
N ALA A 248 9.79 13.37 11.95
CA ALA A 248 8.81 12.76 11.05
C ALA A 248 9.05 13.16 9.57
N ALA A 249 9.42 14.42 9.34
CA ALA A 249 9.79 14.90 8.00
C ALA A 249 11.09 14.27 7.52
N GLU A 250 12.14 14.25 8.37
CA GLU A 250 13.43 13.64 8.05
C GLU A 250 13.36 12.15 7.70
N LEU A 251 12.41 11.42 8.30
CA LEU A 251 12.19 9.99 8.02
C LEU A 251 11.43 9.75 6.70
N ARG A 252 10.70 10.74 6.19
CA ARG A 252 9.84 10.58 5.01
C ARG A 252 10.39 11.24 3.77
N PHE A 253 11.05 12.40 3.90
CA PHE A 253 11.53 13.17 2.76
C PHE A 253 13.01 12.90 2.50
N ALA A 254 13.40 12.99 1.22
CA ALA A 254 14.79 12.87 0.84
C ALA A 254 15.60 14.04 1.44
N LYS A 255 16.75 13.71 2.04
CA LYS A 255 17.74 14.69 2.50
C LYS A 255 18.69 14.96 1.33
N ASP A 256 18.53 16.10 0.67
CA ASP A 256 19.41 16.53 -0.43
C ASP A 256 20.03 17.88 -0.11
#